data_ff409e95e3b11e01f4460be1f4752620
#
_entry.id   ff409e95e3b11e01f4460be1f4752620
#
_cell.length_a   1.000
_cell.length_b   1.000
_cell.length_c   1.000
_cell.angle_alpha   90.00
_cell.angle_beta   90.00
_cell.angle_gamma   90.00
#
_symmetry.space_group_name_H-M   'P 1'
#
loop_
_entity.id
_entity.type
_entity.pdbx_description
1 polymer ?
#
loop_
_entity_poly.entity_id
_entity_poly.type
_entity_poly.pdbx_seq_one_letter_code
_entity_poly.pdbx_strand_id
1 'polypeptide(L)'
;MDILCTTSGIVDLERHKKGIGNLKEAGFKNILADLSICCPPKEWEQPGMEPKNIPGKPKELHKQLEPLLETCRKEDIRISAAYAPYLYRNTKQPDTAGLLGRLAAESTKVCGQAGCRYLIVRPLSAGVEHGEEWSVNRQYYLRLAKHAKEQDVMLLLENRYRDINGHLVRGICSEADEAAAWVDRLNGECGEERFGFCMDVGICSICRQDVQAFAVAMGSRIKAVILRDCDGVQEASMLPFTGVGRGSSVTDWLGTVRGLREICFDGLLIMDFSATAGAFSGLLRLQLLRFAKATAEYLRWQIGMKSVMKKYDSRVLFGAGNMCRNYMKCYGEEFPPLFTCDNNKERWGRQFEGLEIKPPEALRELPADCAVFICNIYYGEIKRQLREMGIPNPIEYFNDEYMPSYYQDRLEYWKRE
;
A
#
# COMPACT_ATOMS: atom_id res chain seq x y z
N MET A 1 10.17 -1.02 -1.91
CA MET A 1 8.83 -0.41 -1.61
C MET A 1 8.95 1.08 -1.36
N ASP A 2 8.21 1.89 -2.12
CA ASP A 2 8.08 3.34 -1.90
C ASP A 2 6.79 3.65 -1.13
N ILE A 3 6.86 4.61 -0.21
CA ILE A 3 5.71 5.08 0.56
C ILE A 3 5.19 6.36 -0.09
N LEU A 4 3.90 6.34 -0.43
CA LEU A 4 3.17 7.47 -0.97
C LEU A 4 2.07 7.93 0.00
N CYS A 5 1.73 9.21 -0.07
CA CYS A 5 0.49 9.74 0.49
C CYS A 5 -0.43 10.17 -0.65
N THR A 6 -1.73 9.87 -0.54
CA THR A 6 -2.70 10.43 -1.48
C THR A 6 -2.82 11.93 -1.32
N THR A 7 -3.14 12.64 -2.41
CA THR A 7 -3.50 14.07 -2.34
C THR A 7 -4.98 14.27 -1.98
N SER A 8 -5.82 13.24 -2.08
CA SER A 8 -7.25 13.30 -1.73
C SER A 8 -7.46 13.79 -0.31
N GLY A 9 -8.28 14.83 -0.12
CA GLY A 9 -8.58 15.42 1.18
C GLY A 9 -7.41 16.09 1.92
N ILE A 10 -6.20 16.10 1.33
CA ILE A 10 -4.98 16.64 1.92
C ILE A 10 -4.49 17.86 1.16
N VAL A 11 -4.53 17.81 -0.16
CA VAL A 11 -4.11 18.90 -1.05
C VAL A 11 -5.34 19.48 -1.75
N ASP A 12 -5.45 20.79 -1.72
CA ASP A 12 -6.46 21.59 -2.40
C ASP A 12 -5.76 22.35 -3.54
N LEU A 13 -6.36 22.45 -4.72
CA LEU A 13 -5.76 23.16 -5.86
C LEU A 13 -5.45 24.63 -5.57
N GLU A 14 -6.34 25.32 -4.83
CA GLU A 14 -6.13 26.72 -4.48
C GLU A 14 -5.02 26.89 -3.43
N ARG A 15 -4.80 25.87 -2.60
CA ARG A 15 -3.85 25.87 -1.48
C ARG A 15 -2.77 24.78 -1.61
N HIS A 16 -2.50 24.35 -2.86
CA HIS A 16 -1.57 23.23 -3.14
C HIS A 16 -0.19 23.41 -2.50
N LYS A 17 0.35 24.64 -2.48
CA LYS A 17 1.65 24.94 -1.85
C LYS A 17 1.67 24.53 -0.37
N LYS A 18 0.61 24.86 0.39
CA LYS A 18 0.51 24.48 1.80
C LYS A 18 0.37 22.95 1.97
N GLY A 19 -0.45 22.31 1.14
CA GLY A 19 -0.66 20.87 1.18
C GLY A 19 0.64 20.12 0.90
N ILE A 20 1.34 20.45 -0.17
CA ILE A 20 2.62 19.84 -0.55
C ILE A 20 3.71 20.13 0.50
N GLY A 21 3.79 21.37 1.00
CA GLY A 21 4.71 21.73 2.07
C GLY A 21 4.51 20.89 3.34
N ASN A 22 3.27 20.66 3.75
CA ASN A 22 2.95 19.81 4.90
C ASN A 22 3.36 18.35 4.65
N LEU A 23 3.16 17.80 3.45
CA LEU A 23 3.59 16.45 3.08
C LEU A 23 5.11 16.30 3.17
N LYS A 24 5.85 17.28 2.63
CA LYS A 24 7.32 17.34 2.72
C LYS A 24 7.79 17.39 4.17
N GLU A 25 7.21 18.28 4.98
CA GLU A 25 7.57 18.44 6.40
C GLU A 25 7.23 17.18 7.22
N ALA A 26 6.19 16.43 6.84
CA ALA A 26 5.88 15.13 7.42
C ALA A 26 6.83 14.00 6.97
N GLY A 27 7.72 14.26 6.00
CA GLY A 27 8.71 13.30 5.51
C GLY A 27 8.27 12.44 4.33
N PHE A 28 7.16 12.78 3.66
CA PHE A 28 6.79 12.15 2.40
C PHE A 28 7.63 12.71 1.25
N LYS A 29 8.22 11.82 0.46
CA LYS A 29 8.96 12.16 -0.76
C LYS A 29 8.19 11.83 -2.03
N ASN A 30 7.20 10.95 -1.91
CA ASN A 30 6.38 10.48 -3.02
C ASN A 30 4.90 10.66 -2.69
N ILE A 31 4.11 10.95 -3.72
CA ILE A 31 2.66 11.09 -3.60
C ILE A 31 1.93 10.30 -4.68
N LEU A 32 0.67 9.94 -4.36
CA LEU A 32 -0.36 9.61 -5.33
C LEU A 32 -1.14 10.88 -5.63
N ALA A 33 -1.07 11.37 -6.86
CA ALA A 33 -1.85 12.50 -7.31
C ALA A 33 -3.27 12.05 -7.70
N ASP A 34 -4.28 12.43 -6.93
CA ASP A 34 -5.67 12.23 -7.30
C ASP A 34 -6.10 13.33 -8.27
N LEU A 35 -6.24 12.97 -9.55
CA LEU A 35 -6.59 13.92 -10.61
C LEU A 35 -8.06 14.30 -10.60
N SER A 36 -8.90 13.64 -9.78
CA SER A 36 -10.29 14.04 -9.53
C SER A 36 -10.41 15.42 -8.85
N ILE A 37 -9.30 15.92 -8.29
CA ILE A 37 -9.23 17.27 -7.70
C ILE A 37 -9.64 18.37 -8.71
N CYS A 38 -9.40 18.14 -10.02
CA CYS A 38 -9.85 19.05 -11.09
C CYS A 38 -11.31 18.84 -11.50
N CYS A 39 -11.90 17.75 -11.07
CA CYS A 39 -13.23 17.32 -11.48
C CYS A 39 -13.94 16.70 -10.27
N PRO A 40 -14.28 17.50 -9.23
CA PRO A 40 -14.84 16.97 -8.00
C PRO A 40 -16.12 16.16 -8.27
N PRO A 41 -16.20 14.89 -7.84
CA PRO A 41 -17.36 14.03 -8.12
C PRO A 41 -18.71 14.63 -7.71
N LYS A 42 -18.74 15.41 -6.62
CA LYS A 42 -19.95 16.09 -6.13
C LYS A 42 -20.55 17.07 -7.15
N GLU A 43 -19.76 17.62 -8.05
CA GLU A 43 -20.23 18.54 -9.09
C GLU A 43 -20.85 17.79 -10.27
N TRP A 44 -20.45 16.53 -10.50
CA TRP A 44 -20.95 15.71 -11.61
C TRP A 44 -22.17 14.88 -11.25
N GLU A 45 -22.34 14.61 -9.97
CA GLU A 45 -23.40 13.73 -9.45
C GLU A 45 -24.68 14.48 -9.09
N GLN A 46 -24.77 15.79 -9.36
CA GLN A 46 -25.99 16.56 -9.10
C GLN A 46 -27.10 16.18 -10.10
N PRO A 47 -28.33 15.92 -9.62
CA PRO A 47 -29.46 15.66 -10.50
C PRO A 47 -29.71 16.84 -11.47
N GLY A 48 -29.75 16.53 -12.76
CA GLY A 48 -30.02 17.52 -13.80
C GLY A 48 -28.80 18.24 -14.39
N MET A 49 -27.58 17.90 -13.96
CA MET A 49 -26.36 18.42 -14.59
C MET A 49 -26.10 17.67 -15.91
N GLU A 50 -26.15 18.40 -17.02
CA GLU A 50 -25.77 17.82 -18.31
C GLU A 50 -24.24 17.62 -18.39
N PRO A 51 -23.75 16.55 -19.08
CA PRO A 51 -22.32 16.31 -19.29
C PRO A 51 -21.58 17.48 -19.95
N LYS A 52 -22.30 18.39 -20.61
CA LYS A 52 -21.76 19.60 -21.26
C LYS A 52 -21.26 20.66 -20.27
N ASN A 53 -21.75 20.61 -19.03
CA ASN A 53 -21.44 21.58 -17.97
C ASN A 53 -20.45 21.06 -16.94
N ILE A 54 -19.78 19.95 -17.22
CA ILE A 54 -18.77 19.42 -16.33
C ILE A 54 -17.61 20.41 -16.28
N PRO A 55 -17.27 20.96 -15.10
CA PRO A 55 -16.13 21.85 -14.95
C PRO A 55 -14.86 21.11 -15.38
N GLY A 56 -14.13 21.69 -16.29
CA GLY A 56 -12.90 21.11 -16.81
C GLY A 56 -13.14 20.28 -18.08
N LYS A 57 -12.92 20.90 -19.23
CA LYS A 57 -12.79 20.14 -20.47
C LYS A 57 -11.62 19.17 -20.30
N PRO A 58 -11.75 17.88 -20.71
CA PRO A 58 -10.65 16.92 -20.60
C PRO A 58 -9.32 17.48 -21.09
N LYS A 59 -9.34 18.23 -22.19
CA LYS A 59 -8.15 18.90 -22.77
C LYS A 59 -7.50 19.97 -21.88
N GLU A 60 -8.14 20.40 -20.81
CA GLU A 60 -7.64 21.44 -19.89
C GLU A 60 -7.09 20.85 -18.58
N LEU A 61 -7.25 19.52 -18.38
CA LEU A 61 -6.80 18.84 -17.14
C LEU A 61 -5.33 19.16 -16.84
N HIS A 62 -4.47 19.07 -17.85
CA HIS A 62 -3.06 19.41 -17.72
C HIS A 62 -2.84 20.85 -17.24
N LYS A 63 -3.52 21.83 -17.84
CA LYS A 63 -3.35 23.26 -17.48
C LYS A 63 -3.78 23.56 -16.04
N GLN A 64 -4.83 22.88 -15.57
CA GLN A 64 -5.31 23.04 -14.19
C GLN A 64 -4.35 22.44 -13.17
N LEU A 65 -3.63 21.36 -13.53
CA LEU A 65 -2.68 20.68 -12.67
C LEU A 65 -1.27 21.29 -12.71
N GLU A 66 -0.92 22.07 -13.73
CA GLU A 66 0.44 22.61 -13.90
C GLU A 66 0.97 23.33 -12.64
N PRO A 67 0.18 24.18 -11.92
CA PRO A 67 0.64 24.80 -10.68
C PRO A 67 0.99 23.81 -9.58
N LEU A 68 0.25 22.69 -9.49
CA LEU A 68 0.52 21.60 -8.55
C LEU A 68 1.81 20.86 -8.95
N LEU A 69 1.95 20.51 -10.24
CA LEU A 69 3.13 19.83 -10.77
C LEU A 69 4.40 20.66 -10.55
N GLU A 70 4.34 21.98 -10.81
CA GLU A 70 5.47 22.89 -10.54
C GLU A 70 5.82 22.94 -9.05
N THR A 71 4.81 22.97 -8.17
CA THR A 71 5.05 22.96 -6.73
C THR A 71 5.72 21.66 -6.29
N CYS A 72 5.27 20.52 -6.80
CA CYS A 72 5.91 19.23 -6.52
C CYS A 72 7.37 19.22 -6.96
N ARG A 73 7.69 19.74 -8.17
CA ARG A 73 9.08 19.85 -8.65
C ARG A 73 9.93 20.75 -7.75
N LYS A 74 9.41 21.93 -7.35
CA LYS A 74 10.14 22.88 -6.47
C LYS A 74 10.40 22.32 -5.08
N GLU A 75 9.48 21.53 -4.57
CA GLU A 75 9.57 20.95 -3.23
C GLU A 75 10.25 19.58 -3.21
N ASP A 76 10.74 19.08 -4.36
CA ASP A 76 11.35 17.74 -4.51
C ASP A 76 10.42 16.62 -4.05
N ILE A 77 9.12 16.75 -4.36
CA ILE A 77 8.09 15.73 -4.15
C ILE A 77 7.81 15.05 -5.48
N ARG A 78 8.00 13.74 -5.53
CA ARG A 78 7.76 12.95 -6.74
C ARG A 78 6.31 12.48 -6.83
N ILE A 79 5.70 12.60 -7.97
CA ILE A 79 4.43 11.97 -8.29
C ILE A 79 4.74 10.56 -8.82
N SER A 80 4.66 9.55 -7.96
CA SER A 80 5.01 8.17 -8.32
C SER A 80 3.84 7.37 -8.85
N ALA A 81 2.62 7.78 -8.51
CA ALA A 81 1.37 7.26 -9.06
C ALA A 81 0.35 8.39 -9.20
N ALA A 82 -0.61 8.20 -10.10
CA ALA A 82 -1.76 9.08 -10.22
C ALA A 82 -3.05 8.24 -10.21
N TYR A 83 -4.15 8.87 -9.82
CA TYR A 83 -5.48 8.30 -9.87
C TYR A 83 -6.28 9.04 -10.95
N ALA A 84 -6.77 8.32 -11.94
CA ALA A 84 -7.63 8.90 -12.98
C ALA A 84 -8.97 9.36 -12.37
N PRO A 85 -9.58 10.45 -12.86
CA PRO A 85 -10.90 10.86 -12.43
C PRO A 85 -11.93 9.74 -12.58
N TYR A 86 -12.77 9.55 -11.57
CA TYR A 86 -13.79 8.51 -11.51
C TYR A 86 -15.09 9.04 -10.90
N LEU A 87 -16.19 8.30 -11.08
CA LEU A 87 -17.48 8.60 -10.48
C LEU A 87 -17.78 7.66 -9.32
N TYR A 88 -18.30 8.20 -8.24
CA TYR A 88 -18.71 7.42 -7.06
C TYR A 88 -20.07 6.73 -7.23
N ARG A 89 -20.98 7.32 -8.02
CA ARG A 89 -22.33 6.81 -8.23
C ARG A 89 -22.55 6.33 -9.65
N ASN A 90 -23.42 5.34 -9.77
CA ASN A 90 -23.96 4.86 -11.04
C ASN A 90 -24.85 5.95 -11.66
N THR A 91 -24.26 6.88 -12.39
CA THR A 91 -25.05 7.82 -13.18
C THR A 91 -25.47 7.11 -14.46
N LYS A 92 -26.79 6.90 -14.63
CA LYS A 92 -27.39 6.40 -15.88
C LYS A 92 -27.35 7.46 -17.00
N GLN A 93 -26.36 8.35 -16.96
CA GLN A 93 -26.25 9.38 -17.99
C GLN A 93 -25.59 8.81 -19.26
N PRO A 94 -26.17 9.10 -20.43
CA PRO A 94 -25.54 8.75 -21.69
C PRO A 94 -24.14 9.39 -21.79
N ASP A 95 -23.16 8.66 -22.31
CA ASP A 95 -21.76 9.08 -22.54
C ASP A 95 -20.84 9.21 -21.31
N THR A 96 -21.26 8.77 -20.13
CA THR A 96 -20.35 8.74 -18.95
C THR A 96 -19.06 7.95 -19.22
N ALA A 97 -19.18 6.79 -19.84
CA ALA A 97 -18.01 5.95 -20.19
C ALA A 97 -17.07 6.65 -21.17
N GLY A 98 -17.63 7.36 -22.18
CA GLY A 98 -16.84 8.14 -23.13
C GLY A 98 -16.11 9.31 -22.47
N LEU A 99 -16.75 9.99 -21.52
CA LEU A 99 -16.12 11.08 -20.77
C LEU A 99 -14.98 10.56 -19.87
N LEU A 100 -15.23 9.50 -19.10
CA LEU A 100 -14.20 8.87 -18.28
C LEU A 100 -13.01 8.39 -19.13
N GLY A 101 -13.29 7.83 -20.32
CA GLY A 101 -12.25 7.45 -21.27
C GLY A 101 -11.39 8.63 -21.73
N ARG A 102 -12.00 9.78 -22.03
CA ARG A 102 -11.28 11.00 -22.41
C ARG A 102 -10.45 11.56 -21.25
N LEU A 103 -11.00 11.58 -20.04
CA LEU A 103 -10.28 12.02 -18.84
C LEU A 103 -9.11 11.11 -18.50
N ALA A 104 -9.30 9.79 -18.57
CA ALA A 104 -8.23 8.83 -18.35
C ALA A 104 -7.11 8.96 -19.42
N ALA A 105 -7.45 9.21 -20.68
CA ALA A 105 -6.48 9.46 -21.75
C ALA A 105 -5.69 10.77 -21.51
N GLU A 106 -6.33 11.84 -21.05
CA GLU A 106 -5.61 13.05 -20.66
C GLU A 106 -4.75 12.84 -19.40
N SER A 107 -5.21 11.98 -18.46
CA SER A 107 -4.44 11.61 -17.28
C SER A 107 -3.13 10.90 -17.63
N THR A 108 -3.09 10.09 -18.70
CA THR A 108 -1.81 9.49 -19.16
C THR A 108 -0.80 10.55 -19.59
N LYS A 109 -1.25 11.62 -20.25
CA LYS A 109 -0.36 12.73 -20.64
C LYS A 109 0.18 13.48 -19.42
N VAL A 110 -0.68 13.73 -18.41
CA VAL A 110 -0.25 14.34 -17.14
C VAL A 110 0.80 13.46 -16.46
N CYS A 111 0.60 12.14 -16.45
CA CYS A 111 1.58 11.19 -15.92
C CYS A 111 2.92 11.27 -16.67
N GLY A 112 2.91 11.24 -18.01
CA GLY A 112 4.13 11.35 -18.82
C GLY A 112 4.91 12.63 -18.51
N GLN A 113 4.24 13.79 -18.42
CA GLN A 113 4.86 15.08 -18.10
C GLN A 113 5.40 15.16 -16.67
N ALA A 114 4.76 14.45 -15.72
CA ALA A 114 5.18 14.37 -14.33
C ALA A 114 6.28 13.33 -14.08
N GLY A 115 6.63 12.51 -15.08
CA GLY A 115 7.49 11.33 -14.90
C GLY A 115 6.84 10.26 -14.02
N CYS A 116 5.50 10.22 -13.98
CA CYS A 116 4.71 9.29 -13.20
C CYS A 116 4.51 7.98 -13.96
N ARG A 117 4.97 6.87 -13.41
CA ARG A 117 4.96 5.57 -14.09
C ARG A 117 3.60 4.87 -14.02
N TYR A 118 2.79 5.13 -13.00
CA TYR A 118 1.58 4.35 -12.72
C TYR A 118 0.34 5.23 -12.72
N LEU A 119 -0.67 4.83 -13.50
CA LEU A 119 -2.00 5.44 -13.49
C LEU A 119 -3.02 4.40 -13.02
N ILE A 120 -3.63 4.63 -11.86
CA ILE A 120 -4.72 3.79 -11.36
C ILE A 120 -6.00 4.21 -12.07
N VAL A 121 -6.67 3.25 -12.69
CA VAL A 121 -7.90 3.46 -13.46
C VAL A 121 -8.96 2.49 -13.00
N ARG A 122 -10.01 3.01 -12.37
CA ARG A 122 -11.14 2.19 -11.92
C ARG A 122 -11.87 1.55 -13.10
N PRO A 123 -12.27 0.28 -12.99
CA PRO A 123 -13.12 -0.34 -14.00
C PRO A 123 -14.47 0.39 -14.09
N LEU A 124 -15.03 0.43 -15.29
CA LEU A 124 -16.37 0.96 -15.52
C LEU A 124 -17.40 -0.02 -14.96
N SER A 125 -18.19 0.45 -14.00
CA SER A 125 -19.27 -0.32 -13.36
C SER A 125 -20.64 0.32 -13.54
N ALA A 126 -20.67 1.62 -13.80
CA ALA A 126 -21.91 2.38 -13.92
C ALA A 126 -22.69 2.00 -15.16
N GLY A 127 -23.91 1.47 -14.96
CA GLY A 127 -24.80 1.08 -16.07
C GLY A 127 -24.36 -0.17 -16.84
N VAL A 128 -23.36 -0.89 -16.34
CA VAL A 128 -22.88 -2.16 -16.92
C VAL A 128 -23.63 -3.31 -16.26
N GLU A 129 -24.25 -4.18 -17.06
CA GLU A 129 -24.93 -5.38 -16.56
C GLU A 129 -23.92 -6.43 -16.07
N HIS A 130 -24.35 -7.21 -15.07
CA HIS A 130 -23.53 -8.32 -14.58
C HIS A 130 -23.33 -9.35 -15.70
N GLY A 131 -22.08 -9.72 -15.95
CA GLY A 131 -21.69 -10.61 -17.06
C GLY A 131 -21.19 -9.86 -18.31
N GLU A 132 -21.48 -8.56 -18.44
CA GLU A 132 -20.95 -7.73 -19.52
C GLU A 132 -19.71 -6.92 -19.12
N GLU A 133 -19.35 -6.96 -17.83
CA GLU A 133 -18.26 -6.15 -17.26
C GLU A 133 -16.95 -6.32 -18.03
N TRP A 134 -16.60 -7.57 -18.36
CA TRP A 134 -15.38 -7.84 -19.11
C TRP A 134 -15.40 -7.21 -20.51
N SER A 135 -16.48 -7.40 -21.26
CA SER A 135 -16.54 -6.93 -22.64
C SER A 135 -16.44 -5.40 -22.76
N VAL A 136 -17.12 -4.69 -21.83
CA VAL A 136 -17.11 -3.22 -21.76
C VAL A 136 -15.74 -2.72 -21.33
N ASN A 137 -15.21 -3.27 -20.24
CA ASN A 137 -13.94 -2.83 -19.68
C ASN A 137 -12.75 -3.21 -20.56
N ARG A 138 -12.78 -4.37 -21.24
CA ARG A 138 -11.76 -4.75 -22.21
C ARG A 138 -11.58 -3.68 -23.29
N GLN A 139 -12.69 -3.21 -23.89
CA GLN A 139 -12.63 -2.17 -24.91
C GLN A 139 -12.10 -0.84 -24.32
N TYR A 140 -12.54 -0.48 -23.12
CA TYR A 140 -12.11 0.72 -22.42
C TYR A 140 -10.60 0.70 -22.18
N TYR A 141 -10.08 -0.34 -21.55
CA TYR A 141 -8.66 -0.47 -21.19
C TYR A 141 -7.76 -0.59 -22.43
N LEU A 142 -8.14 -1.34 -23.47
CA LEU A 142 -7.34 -1.46 -24.68
C LEU A 142 -7.24 -0.15 -25.47
N ARG A 143 -8.30 0.68 -25.45
CA ARG A 143 -8.20 2.05 -26.02
C ARG A 143 -7.24 2.91 -25.21
N LEU A 144 -7.32 2.83 -23.89
CA LEU A 144 -6.47 3.62 -23.00
C LEU A 144 -5.00 3.17 -23.06
N ALA A 145 -4.74 1.88 -23.25
CA ALA A 145 -3.39 1.33 -23.37
C ALA A 145 -2.57 1.98 -24.50
N LYS A 146 -3.22 2.40 -25.60
CA LYS A 146 -2.55 3.10 -26.69
C LYS A 146 -1.96 4.45 -26.20
N HIS A 147 -2.76 5.23 -25.47
CA HIS A 147 -2.30 6.50 -24.89
C HIS A 147 -1.25 6.29 -23.79
N ALA A 148 -1.43 5.25 -22.99
CA ALA A 148 -0.49 4.89 -21.93
C ALA A 148 0.88 4.48 -22.51
N LYS A 149 0.90 3.77 -23.63
CA LYS A 149 2.12 3.39 -24.35
C LYS A 149 2.91 4.61 -24.84
N GLU A 150 2.22 5.61 -25.43
CA GLU A 150 2.83 6.84 -25.92
C GLU A 150 3.52 7.64 -24.80
N GLN A 151 3.08 7.47 -23.56
CA GLN A 151 3.59 8.20 -22.39
C GLN A 151 4.45 7.34 -21.45
N ASP A 152 4.72 6.09 -21.81
CA ASP A 152 5.40 5.08 -20.98
C ASP A 152 4.76 4.90 -19.59
N VAL A 153 3.44 4.88 -19.52
CA VAL A 153 2.65 4.73 -18.30
C VAL A 153 2.07 3.32 -18.23
N MET A 154 2.16 2.69 -17.07
CA MET A 154 1.48 1.44 -16.76
C MET A 154 0.11 1.74 -16.13
N LEU A 155 -0.92 1.06 -16.61
CA LEU A 155 -2.28 1.18 -16.10
C LEU A 155 -2.50 0.16 -14.99
N LEU A 156 -3.01 0.61 -13.86
CA LEU A 156 -3.34 -0.28 -12.75
C LEU A 156 -4.85 -0.40 -12.61
N LEU A 157 -5.35 -1.63 -12.74
CA LEU A 157 -6.72 -1.98 -12.36
C LEU A 157 -6.83 -1.95 -10.84
N GLU A 158 -8.05 -1.80 -10.33
CA GLU A 158 -8.34 -1.77 -8.89
C GLU A 158 -9.52 -2.68 -8.56
N ASN A 159 -9.45 -3.39 -7.42
CA ASN A 159 -10.60 -4.13 -6.90
C ASN A 159 -11.71 -3.17 -6.45
N ARG A 160 -12.96 -3.53 -6.77
CA ARG A 160 -14.12 -2.69 -6.49
C ARG A 160 -15.24 -3.48 -5.79
N TYR A 161 -16.03 -2.77 -5.00
CA TYR A 161 -17.32 -3.24 -4.53
C TYR A 161 -18.43 -2.86 -5.51
N ARG A 162 -19.59 -3.48 -5.34
CA ARG A 162 -20.85 -3.11 -5.96
C ARG A 162 -21.83 -2.71 -4.87
N ASP A 163 -22.56 -1.63 -5.08
CA ASP A 163 -23.67 -1.22 -4.22
C ASP A 163 -24.98 -1.82 -4.77
N ILE A 164 -25.63 -2.64 -3.98
CA ILE A 164 -26.96 -3.18 -4.27
C ILE A 164 -27.91 -2.72 -3.16
N ASN A 165 -28.68 -1.69 -3.44
CA ASN A 165 -29.65 -1.11 -2.51
C ASN A 165 -29.06 -0.72 -1.13
N GLY A 166 -27.87 -0.13 -1.14
CA GLY A 166 -27.15 0.28 0.07
C GLY A 166 -26.32 -0.84 0.73
N HIS A 167 -26.29 -2.03 0.13
CA HIS A 167 -25.43 -3.13 0.58
C HIS A 167 -24.19 -3.21 -0.32
N LEU A 168 -23.02 -3.07 0.28
CA LEU A 168 -21.76 -3.19 -0.42
C LEU A 168 -21.38 -4.67 -0.51
N VAL A 169 -21.27 -5.17 -1.74
CA VAL A 169 -20.93 -6.55 -2.05
C VAL A 169 -19.75 -6.61 -2.99
N ARG A 170 -19.23 -7.80 -3.25
CA ARG A 170 -18.14 -8.03 -4.20
C ARG A 170 -18.50 -7.50 -5.58
N GLY A 171 -17.62 -6.68 -6.14
CA GLY A 171 -17.75 -6.07 -7.46
C GLY A 171 -16.65 -6.51 -8.40
N ILE A 172 -16.39 -5.74 -9.44
CA ILE A 172 -15.39 -6.03 -10.47
C ILE A 172 -14.00 -6.14 -9.87
N CYS A 173 -13.25 -7.17 -10.26
CA CYS A 173 -11.89 -7.45 -9.79
C CYS A 173 -11.79 -7.59 -8.26
N SER A 174 -12.87 -7.87 -7.57
CA SER A 174 -12.82 -8.17 -6.14
C SER A 174 -12.46 -9.63 -5.86
N GLU A 175 -12.61 -10.53 -6.82
CA GLU A 175 -12.10 -11.90 -6.75
C GLU A 175 -10.71 -11.97 -7.38
N ALA A 176 -9.76 -12.63 -6.70
CA ALA A 176 -8.37 -12.67 -7.14
C ALA A 176 -8.21 -13.34 -8.52
N ASP A 177 -8.93 -14.42 -8.77
CA ASP A 177 -8.87 -15.15 -10.04
C ASP A 177 -9.40 -14.31 -11.21
N GLU A 178 -10.48 -13.56 -10.98
CA GLU A 178 -11.02 -12.61 -11.97
C GLU A 178 -9.99 -11.50 -12.23
N ALA A 179 -9.49 -10.86 -11.18
CA ALA A 179 -8.54 -9.76 -11.28
C ALA A 179 -7.26 -10.18 -12.00
N ALA A 180 -6.70 -11.35 -11.67
CA ALA A 180 -5.53 -11.91 -12.34
C ALA A 180 -5.81 -12.20 -13.81
N ALA A 181 -6.94 -12.83 -14.11
CA ALA A 181 -7.34 -13.14 -15.49
C ALA A 181 -7.52 -11.86 -16.33
N TRP A 182 -8.06 -10.78 -15.76
CA TRP A 182 -8.20 -9.51 -16.48
C TRP A 182 -6.85 -8.89 -16.79
N VAL A 183 -5.93 -8.82 -15.82
CA VAL A 183 -4.58 -8.28 -16.05
C VAL A 183 -3.84 -9.09 -17.12
N ASP A 184 -3.86 -10.43 -17.01
CA ASP A 184 -3.13 -11.30 -17.93
C ASP A 184 -3.68 -11.22 -19.35
N ARG A 185 -5.02 -11.23 -19.52
CA ARG A 185 -5.65 -11.11 -20.84
C ARG A 185 -5.36 -9.77 -21.49
N LEU A 186 -5.43 -8.66 -20.73
CA LEU A 186 -5.14 -7.33 -21.27
C LEU A 186 -3.67 -7.21 -21.69
N ASN A 187 -2.74 -7.74 -20.91
CA ASN A 187 -1.32 -7.79 -21.27
C ASN A 187 -1.08 -8.68 -22.49
N GLY A 188 -1.72 -9.84 -22.56
CA GLY A 188 -1.66 -10.73 -23.72
C GLY A 188 -2.15 -10.06 -25.01
N GLU A 189 -3.24 -9.29 -24.96
CA GLU A 189 -3.77 -8.55 -26.10
C GLU A 189 -2.90 -7.35 -26.51
N CYS A 190 -2.20 -6.74 -25.55
CA CYS A 190 -1.24 -5.66 -25.83
C CYS A 190 0.10 -6.17 -26.35
N GLY A 191 0.43 -7.45 -26.13
CA GLY A 191 1.73 -8.04 -26.46
C GLY A 191 2.88 -7.54 -25.58
N GLU A 192 2.59 -6.84 -24.48
CA GLU A 192 3.55 -6.30 -23.53
C GLU A 192 2.93 -6.12 -22.14
N GLU A 193 3.74 -6.00 -21.09
CA GLU A 193 3.28 -5.71 -19.74
C GLU A 193 2.89 -4.22 -19.59
N ARG A 194 1.64 -3.89 -19.94
CA ARG A 194 1.09 -2.53 -19.87
C ARG A 194 0.09 -2.37 -18.73
N PHE A 195 -0.37 -3.47 -18.16
CA PHE A 195 -1.35 -3.50 -17.07
C PHE A 195 -0.78 -4.18 -15.85
N GLY A 196 -1.09 -3.62 -14.69
CA GLY A 196 -0.86 -4.19 -13.37
C GLY A 196 -2.10 -4.02 -12.51
N PHE A 197 -1.93 -4.20 -11.21
CA PHE A 197 -3.00 -4.14 -10.24
C PHE A 197 -2.65 -3.24 -9.06
N CYS A 198 -3.62 -2.44 -8.63
CA CYS A 198 -3.63 -1.70 -7.39
C CYS A 198 -4.59 -2.37 -6.42
N MET A 199 -4.07 -3.03 -5.38
CA MET A 199 -4.88 -3.67 -4.36
C MET A 199 -5.32 -2.65 -3.33
N ASP A 200 -6.62 -2.42 -3.19
CA ASP A 200 -7.21 -1.59 -2.14
C ASP A 200 -7.62 -2.47 -0.96
N VAL A 201 -6.89 -2.36 0.15
CA VAL A 201 -7.11 -3.17 1.37
C VAL A 201 -8.46 -2.86 2.01
N GLY A 202 -8.91 -1.59 1.98
CA GLY A 202 -10.22 -1.20 2.48
C GLY A 202 -11.37 -1.84 1.68
N ILE A 203 -11.22 -1.97 0.36
CA ILE A 203 -12.19 -2.68 -0.48
C ILE A 203 -12.18 -4.18 -0.19
N CYS A 204 -11.01 -4.80 0.01
CA CYS A 204 -10.94 -6.19 0.45
C CYS A 204 -11.73 -6.40 1.75
N SER A 205 -11.60 -5.48 2.71
CA SER A 205 -12.35 -5.51 3.97
C SER A 205 -13.87 -5.37 3.76
N ILE A 206 -14.32 -4.39 2.96
CA ILE A 206 -15.74 -4.19 2.63
C ILE A 206 -16.30 -5.45 1.96
N CYS A 207 -15.57 -6.06 1.04
CA CYS A 207 -15.98 -7.27 0.32
C CYS A 207 -15.79 -8.55 1.15
N ARG A 208 -15.30 -8.45 2.38
CA ARG A 208 -15.01 -9.58 3.27
C ARG A 208 -14.13 -10.63 2.60
N GLN A 209 -13.06 -10.17 1.99
CA GLN A 209 -12.10 -11.02 1.30
C GLN A 209 -11.03 -11.50 2.26
N ASP A 210 -10.52 -12.70 2.03
CA ASP A 210 -9.25 -13.13 2.59
C ASP A 210 -8.14 -12.36 1.87
N VAL A 211 -7.66 -11.28 2.50
CA VAL A 211 -6.68 -10.37 1.90
C VAL A 211 -5.32 -11.05 1.69
N GLN A 212 -4.95 -12.02 2.55
CA GLN A 212 -3.72 -12.81 2.38
C GLN A 212 -3.82 -13.69 1.15
N ALA A 213 -4.89 -14.47 1.03
CA ALA A 213 -5.12 -15.32 -0.14
C ALA A 213 -5.22 -14.49 -1.43
N PHE A 214 -5.89 -13.34 -1.38
CA PHE A 214 -5.99 -12.42 -2.51
C PHE A 214 -4.60 -11.93 -2.97
N ALA A 215 -3.76 -11.45 -2.04
CA ALA A 215 -2.42 -10.96 -2.36
C ALA A 215 -1.54 -12.07 -2.95
N VAL A 216 -1.60 -13.27 -2.38
CA VAL A 216 -0.82 -14.43 -2.87
C VAL A 216 -1.25 -14.84 -4.29
N ALA A 217 -2.55 -14.94 -4.55
CA ALA A 217 -3.07 -15.30 -5.87
C ALA A 217 -2.74 -14.25 -6.95
N MET A 218 -2.78 -12.97 -6.58
CA MET A 218 -2.40 -11.88 -7.49
C MET A 218 -0.88 -11.83 -7.76
N GLY A 219 -0.06 -12.13 -6.77
CA GLY A 219 1.39 -12.21 -6.91
C GLY A 219 2.03 -10.93 -7.46
N SER A 220 2.92 -11.08 -8.44
CA SER A 220 3.69 -9.97 -9.06
C SER A 220 2.84 -8.98 -9.88
N ARG A 221 1.55 -9.28 -10.12
CA ARG A 221 0.63 -8.34 -10.78
C ARG A 221 0.33 -7.14 -9.91
N ILE A 222 0.43 -7.26 -8.59
CA ILE A 222 0.29 -6.13 -7.67
C ILE A 222 1.50 -5.20 -7.81
N LYS A 223 1.25 -3.97 -8.25
CA LYS A 223 2.26 -2.90 -8.37
C LYS A 223 2.09 -1.82 -7.30
N ALA A 224 0.87 -1.68 -6.79
CA ALA A 224 0.54 -0.72 -5.74
C ALA A 224 -0.47 -1.31 -4.76
N VAL A 225 -0.43 -0.84 -3.52
CA VAL A 225 -1.37 -1.21 -2.46
C VAL A 225 -1.87 0.05 -1.78
N ILE A 226 -3.18 0.26 -1.76
CA ILE A 226 -3.82 1.33 -0.99
C ILE A 226 -4.04 0.82 0.43
N LEU A 227 -3.32 1.45 1.36
CA LEU A 227 -3.39 1.18 2.79
C LEU A 227 -4.40 2.14 3.41
N ARG A 228 -5.61 1.67 3.59
CA ARG A 228 -6.68 2.38 4.28
C ARG A 228 -7.49 1.43 5.14
N ASP A 229 -7.91 1.91 6.26
CA ASP A 229 -8.89 1.23 7.10
C ASP A 229 -10.32 1.60 6.66
N CYS A 230 -11.29 0.79 7.03
CA CYS A 230 -12.70 1.07 6.82
C CYS A 230 -13.54 0.50 7.98
N ASP A 231 -14.78 0.95 8.06
CA ASP A 231 -15.74 0.45 9.06
C ASP A 231 -16.48 -0.85 8.64
N GLY A 232 -16.17 -1.35 7.44
CA GLY A 232 -16.80 -2.53 6.86
C GLY A 232 -18.25 -2.32 6.37
N VAL A 233 -18.75 -1.09 6.42
CA VAL A 233 -20.13 -0.72 6.05
C VAL A 233 -20.17 0.21 4.86
N GLN A 234 -19.25 1.16 4.80
CA GLN A 234 -19.19 2.18 3.74
C GLN A 234 -17.76 2.36 3.22
N GLU A 235 -17.63 2.92 2.01
CA GLU A 235 -16.32 3.29 1.48
C GLU A 235 -15.80 4.53 2.22
N ALA A 236 -15.06 4.29 3.32
CA ALA A 236 -14.38 5.33 4.07
C ALA A 236 -12.87 5.10 3.99
N SER A 237 -12.13 6.18 3.76
CA SER A 237 -10.65 6.15 3.77
C SER A 237 -10.17 6.58 5.15
N MET A 238 -9.99 5.62 6.04
CA MET A 238 -9.54 5.84 7.42
C MET A 238 -8.05 5.49 7.55
N LEU A 239 -7.41 6.13 8.53
CA LEU A 239 -6.01 5.81 8.84
C LEU A 239 -5.90 4.34 9.31
N PRO A 240 -4.91 3.56 8.84
CA PRO A 240 -4.67 2.20 9.33
C PRO A 240 -4.65 2.09 10.85
N PHE A 241 -5.26 1.03 11.39
CA PHE A 241 -5.43 0.72 12.80
C PHE A 241 -6.42 1.62 13.56
N THR A 242 -7.20 2.46 12.87
CA THR A 242 -8.19 3.34 13.49
C THR A 242 -9.64 2.93 13.22
N GLY A 243 -9.85 1.91 12.41
CA GLY A 243 -11.18 1.34 12.15
C GLY A 243 -11.79 0.77 13.44
N VAL A 244 -13.00 1.20 13.77
CA VAL A 244 -13.75 0.73 14.93
C VAL A 244 -14.79 -0.26 14.45
N GLY A 245 -14.46 -1.53 14.48
CA GLY A 245 -15.34 -2.61 14.08
C GLY A 245 -15.35 -3.75 15.09
N ARG A 246 -16.33 -4.66 14.99
CA ARG A 246 -16.37 -5.88 15.78
C ARG A 246 -16.15 -7.09 14.87
N GLY A 247 -15.18 -7.94 15.23
CA GLY A 247 -14.92 -9.19 14.50
C GLY A 247 -14.50 -8.96 13.06
N SER A 248 -15.20 -9.58 12.11
CA SER A 248 -14.85 -9.56 10.67
C SER A 248 -15.09 -8.24 9.94
N SER A 249 -15.57 -7.19 10.63
CA SER A 249 -15.70 -5.85 10.04
C SER A 249 -14.44 -4.99 10.16
N VAL A 250 -13.42 -5.50 10.85
CA VAL A 250 -12.12 -4.81 10.98
C VAL A 250 -11.22 -5.22 9.82
N THR A 251 -10.46 -4.26 9.31
CA THR A 251 -9.45 -4.52 8.25
C THR A 251 -8.42 -5.54 8.75
N ASP A 252 -8.21 -6.61 8.01
CA ASP A 252 -7.23 -7.65 8.33
C ASP A 252 -5.80 -7.20 7.98
N TRP A 253 -5.22 -6.41 8.89
CA TRP A 253 -3.82 -5.97 8.76
C TRP A 253 -2.82 -7.12 8.90
N LEU A 254 -3.17 -8.16 9.64
CA LEU A 254 -2.35 -9.36 9.77
C LEU A 254 -2.23 -10.08 8.42
N GLY A 255 -3.36 -10.40 7.80
CA GLY A 255 -3.40 -11.00 6.47
C GLY A 255 -2.74 -10.12 5.41
N THR A 256 -2.97 -8.80 5.47
CA THR A 256 -2.32 -7.83 4.57
C THR A 256 -0.80 -7.92 4.63
N VAL A 257 -0.21 -7.82 5.83
CA VAL A 257 1.25 -7.88 6.00
C VAL A 257 1.80 -9.25 5.57
N ARG A 258 1.13 -10.34 5.95
CA ARG A 258 1.57 -11.71 5.62
C ARG A 258 1.51 -11.97 4.12
N GLY A 259 0.41 -11.62 3.47
CA GLY A 259 0.25 -11.82 2.02
C GLY A 259 1.29 -11.05 1.22
N LEU A 260 1.50 -9.77 1.54
CA LEU A 260 2.50 -8.94 0.86
C LEU A 260 3.95 -9.40 1.14
N ARG A 261 4.22 -9.90 2.34
CA ARG A 261 5.51 -10.50 2.69
C ARG A 261 5.78 -11.78 1.91
N GLU A 262 4.78 -12.63 1.77
CA GLU A 262 4.88 -13.91 1.07
C GLU A 262 5.24 -13.74 -0.39
N ILE A 263 4.62 -12.78 -1.08
CA ILE A 263 4.94 -12.46 -2.48
C ILE A 263 6.20 -11.60 -2.63
N CYS A 264 6.92 -11.29 -1.55
CA CYS A 264 8.07 -10.38 -1.55
C CYS A 264 7.76 -9.03 -2.22
N PHE A 265 6.58 -8.45 -1.91
CA PHE A 265 6.11 -7.22 -2.52
C PHE A 265 7.15 -6.10 -2.41
N ASP A 266 7.44 -5.43 -3.53
CA ASP A 266 8.38 -4.30 -3.60
C ASP A 266 7.83 -3.11 -4.42
N GLY A 267 6.51 -2.98 -4.50
CA GLY A 267 5.83 -1.90 -5.21
C GLY A 267 5.57 -0.66 -4.35
N LEU A 268 4.45 0.01 -4.63
CA LEU A 268 4.04 1.25 -3.98
C LEU A 268 3.10 0.98 -2.80
N LEU A 269 3.38 1.54 -1.64
CA LEU A 269 2.50 1.58 -0.47
C LEU A 269 1.86 2.97 -0.38
N ILE A 270 0.57 3.05 -0.62
CA ILE A 270 -0.19 4.30 -0.74
C ILE A 270 -1.05 4.49 0.52
N MET A 271 -0.72 5.49 1.31
CA MET A 271 -1.55 5.89 2.46
C MET A 271 -2.74 6.71 1.98
N ASP A 272 -3.95 6.16 2.11
CA ASP A 272 -5.22 6.88 1.91
C ASP A 272 -6.00 6.95 3.23
N PHE A 273 -6.13 8.17 3.76
CA PHE A 273 -6.85 8.44 4.99
C PHE A 273 -7.61 9.77 4.91
N SER A 274 -8.15 10.05 3.75
CA SER A 274 -8.86 11.31 3.45
C SER A 274 -10.03 11.58 4.39
N ALA A 275 -10.79 10.55 4.80
CA ALA A 275 -11.88 10.70 5.76
C ALA A 275 -11.36 11.10 7.16
N THR A 276 -10.29 10.45 7.64
CA THR A 276 -9.65 10.85 8.90
C THR A 276 -9.10 12.26 8.81
N ALA A 277 -8.41 12.62 7.72
CA ALA A 277 -7.86 13.96 7.52
C ALA A 277 -8.95 15.04 7.49
N GLY A 278 -10.11 14.74 6.90
CA GLY A 278 -11.26 15.63 6.88
C GLY A 278 -11.91 15.87 8.25
N ALA A 279 -11.83 14.89 9.15
CA ALA A 279 -12.37 14.99 10.49
C ALA A 279 -11.47 15.79 11.46
N PHE A 280 -10.19 15.92 11.18
CA PHE A 280 -9.24 16.62 12.04
C PHE A 280 -9.22 18.12 11.76
N SER A 281 -9.01 18.92 12.83
CA SER A 281 -8.71 20.35 12.68
C SER A 281 -7.46 20.56 11.82
N GLY A 282 -7.49 21.59 10.96
CA GLY A 282 -6.35 21.99 10.14
C GLY A 282 -5.06 22.26 10.94
N LEU A 283 -5.19 22.59 12.23
CA LEU A 283 -4.05 22.80 13.15
C LEU A 283 -3.33 21.50 13.51
N LEU A 284 -4.03 20.37 13.46
CA LEU A 284 -3.48 19.04 13.78
C LEU A 284 -3.02 18.27 12.55
N ARG A 285 -3.22 18.82 11.36
CA ARG A 285 -2.98 18.10 10.09
C ARG A 285 -1.54 17.62 9.93
N LEU A 286 -0.57 18.44 10.31
CA LEU A 286 0.84 18.07 10.20
C LEU A 286 1.19 16.88 11.10
N GLN A 287 0.70 16.88 12.34
CA GLN A 287 0.90 15.77 13.27
C GLN A 287 0.25 14.48 12.78
N LEU A 288 -0.95 14.58 12.19
CA LEU A 288 -1.63 13.45 11.56
C LEU A 288 -0.81 12.89 10.39
N LEU A 289 -0.27 13.75 9.54
CA LEU A 289 0.58 13.35 8.41
C LEU A 289 1.87 12.65 8.88
N ARG A 290 2.51 13.16 9.94
CA ARG A 290 3.69 12.53 10.57
C ARG A 290 3.35 11.14 11.13
N PHE A 291 2.21 11.01 11.79
CA PHE A 291 1.74 9.73 12.30
C PHE A 291 1.41 8.75 11.16
N ALA A 292 0.73 9.21 10.11
CA ALA A 292 0.47 8.39 8.91
C ALA A 292 1.77 7.92 8.26
N LYS A 293 2.80 8.78 8.19
CA LYS A 293 4.12 8.41 7.67
C LYS A 293 4.79 7.33 8.52
N ALA A 294 4.75 7.49 9.85
CA ALA A 294 5.31 6.49 10.78
C ALA A 294 4.58 5.14 10.66
N THR A 295 3.25 5.16 10.54
CA THR A 295 2.42 3.95 10.31
C THR A 295 2.80 3.25 9.00
N ALA A 296 3.00 4.01 7.92
CA ALA A 296 3.42 3.45 6.64
C ALA A 296 4.83 2.85 6.71
N GLU A 297 5.76 3.48 7.42
CA GLU A 297 7.11 2.97 7.62
C GLU A 297 7.12 1.68 8.45
N TYR A 298 6.28 1.60 9.46
CA TYR A 298 6.08 0.39 10.24
C TYR A 298 5.55 -0.76 9.37
N LEU A 299 4.49 -0.53 8.57
CA LEU A 299 3.95 -1.54 7.66
C LEU A 299 4.98 -1.97 6.61
N ARG A 300 5.70 -1.01 5.99
CA ARG A 300 6.79 -1.29 5.05
C ARG A 300 7.86 -2.19 5.66
N TRP A 301 8.27 -1.88 6.89
CA TRP A 301 9.24 -2.68 7.60
C TRP A 301 8.73 -4.09 7.84
N GLN A 302 7.50 -4.26 8.33
CA GLN A 302 6.90 -5.56 8.58
C GLN A 302 6.74 -6.39 7.29
N ILE A 303 6.28 -5.78 6.20
CA ILE A 303 6.16 -6.44 4.89
C ILE A 303 7.54 -6.85 4.37
N GLY A 304 8.53 -5.96 4.47
CA GLY A 304 9.87 -6.15 3.93
C GLY A 304 10.78 -7.09 4.72
N MET A 305 10.36 -7.63 5.85
CA MET A 305 11.25 -8.37 6.76
C MET A 305 11.92 -9.56 6.09
N LYS A 306 11.20 -10.37 5.33
CA LYS A 306 11.77 -11.51 4.60
C LYS A 306 12.79 -11.05 3.55
N SER A 307 12.52 -9.96 2.87
CA SER A 307 13.43 -9.35 1.90
C SER A 307 14.71 -8.79 2.55
N VAL A 308 14.61 -8.31 3.80
CA VAL A 308 15.78 -7.88 4.58
C VAL A 308 16.64 -9.08 4.93
N MET A 309 16.04 -10.19 5.36
CA MET A 309 16.79 -11.43 5.67
C MET A 309 17.55 -11.95 4.45
N LYS A 310 16.98 -11.87 3.26
CA LYS A 310 17.61 -12.30 2.01
C LYS A 310 18.83 -11.46 1.57
N LYS A 311 19.05 -10.29 2.17
CA LYS A 311 20.18 -9.41 1.81
C LYS A 311 21.52 -9.90 2.35
N TYR A 312 21.50 -10.78 3.37
CA TYR A 312 22.68 -11.19 4.11
C TYR A 312 22.90 -12.69 3.96
N ASP A 313 24.12 -13.09 3.64
CA ASP A 313 24.48 -14.49 3.49
C ASP A 313 24.54 -15.20 4.85
N SER A 314 24.98 -14.48 5.89
CA SER A 314 25.03 -15.00 7.25
C SER A 314 24.39 -14.03 8.26
N ARG A 315 24.01 -14.56 9.42
CA ARG A 315 23.37 -13.79 10.49
C ARG A 315 23.60 -14.37 11.86
N VAL A 316 23.49 -13.52 12.84
CA VAL A 316 23.42 -13.88 14.26
C VAL A 316 22.22 -13.23 14.90
N LEU A 317 21.68 -13.83 15.95
CA LEU A 317 20.60 -13.23 16.72
C LEU A 317 21.16 -12.57 17.98
N PHE A 318 20.46 -11.56 18.48
CA PHE A 318 20.74 -10.96 19.77
C PHE A 318 19.49 -11.02 20.63
N GLY A 319 19.53 -11.83 21.68
CA GLY A 319 18.43 -12.11 22.60
C GLY A 319 18.03 -13.59 22.56
N ALA A 320 18.23 -14.31 23.67
CA ALA A 320 17.83 -15.72 23.85
C ALA A 320 16.45 -15.81 24.55
N GLY A 321 15.43 -15.19 23.97
CA GLY A 321 14.06 -15.12 24.49
C GLY A 321 13.00 -15.56 23.49
N ASN A 322 11.73 -15.19 23.78
CA ASN A 322 10.59 -15.62 22.94
C ASN A 322 10.69 -15.14 21.48
N MET A 323 11.18 -13.92 21.23
CA MET A 323 11.37 -13.44 19.86
C MET A 323 12.40 -14.26 19.09
N CYS A 324 13.50 -14.69 19.75
CA CYS A 324 14.47 -15.63 19.16
C CYS A 324 13.81 -16.98 18.84
N ARG A 325 13.01 -17.52 19.77
CA ARG A 325 12.24 -18.76 19.53
C ARG A 325 11.31 -18.63 18.33
N ASN A 326 10.59 -17.50 18.21
CA ASN A 326 9.69 -17.27 17.09
C ASN A 326 10.47 -17.07 15.77
N TYR A 327 11.65 -16.44 15.82
CA TYR A 327 12.54 -16.40 14.66
C TYR A 327 12.88 -17.82 14.19
N MET A 328 13.35 -18.67 15.10
CA MET A 328 13.74 -20.05 14.78
C MET A 328 12.58 -20.86 14.22
N LYS A 329 11.38 -20.73 14.80
CA LYS A 329 10.17 -21.42 14.30
C LYS A 329 9.77 -20.99 12.89
N CYS A 330 9.86 -19.68 12.58
CA CYS A 330 9.35 -19.13 11.33
C CYS A 330 10.38 -19.05 10.22
N TYR A 331 11.64 -18.87 10.57
CA TYR A 331 12.72 -18.57 9.62
C TYR A 331 14.00 -19.36 9.85
N GLY A 332 14.13 -20.10 10.97
CA GLY A 332 15.37 -20.80 11.32
C GLY A 332 15.82 -21.81 10.28
N GLU A 333 14.91 -22.44 9.56
CA GLU A 333 15.21 -23.38 8.48
C GLU A 333 15.67 -22.66 7.19
N GLU A 334 14.91 -21.61 6.76
CA GLU A 334 15.22 -20.88 5.52
C GLU A 334 16.42 -19.91 5.71
N PHE A 335 16.57 -19.35 6.92
CA PHE A 335 17.62 -18.38 7.25
C PHE A 335 18.31 -18.74 8.57
N PRO A 336 19.10 -19.82 8.63
CA PRO A 336 19.69 -20.30 9.86
C PRO A 336 20.69 -19.29 10.43
N PRO A 337 20.59 -18.93 11.74
CA PRO A 337 21.59 -18.10 12.40
C PRO A 337 22.83 -18.93 12.81
N LEU A 338 24.00 -18.29 12.88
CA LEU A 338 25.22 -18.92 13.34
C LEU A 338 25.19 -19.23 14.84
N PHE A 339 24.68 -18.29 15.64
CA PHE A 339 24.51 -18.36 17.10
C PHE A 339 23.58 -17.25 17.57
N THR A 340 23.27 -17.22 18.87
CA THR A 340 22.60 -16.06 19.51
C THR A 340 23.48 -15.45 20.59
N CYS A 341 23.36 -14.14 20.81
CA CYS A 341 23.99 -13.44 21.93
C CYS A 341 22.96 -13.08 23.00
N ASP A 342 23.40 -12.97 24.24
CA ASP A 342 22.59 -12.45 25.34
C ASP A 342 23.47 -11.67 26.32
N ASN A 343 22.94 -10.61 26.90
CA ASN A 343 23.61 -9.81 27.95
C ASN A 343 23.67 -10.56 29.29
N ASN A 344 22.84 -11.58 29.49
CA ASN A 344 22.84 -12.36 30.72
C ASN A 344 23.99 -13.38 30.71
N LYS A 345 25.03 -13.11 31.50
CA LYS A 345 26.24 -13.92 31.63
C LYS A 345 25.94 -15.36 32.06
N GLU A 346 24.89 -15.60 32.84
CA GLU A 346 24.52 -16.93 33.33
C GLU A 346 24.05 -17.87 32.21
N ARG A 347 23.73 -17.32 31.05
CA ARG A 347 23.26 -18.06 29.88
C ARG A 347 24.37 -18.44 28.92
N TRP A 348 25.52 -17.80 29.02
CA TRP A 348 26.63 -18.01 28.09
C TRP A 348 27.10 -19.47 28.07
N GLY A 349 27.38 -19.98 26.87
CA GLY A 349 27.79 -21.38 26.64
C GLY A 349 26.65 -22.40 26.69
N ARG A 350 25.41 -21.95 27.02
CA ARG A 350 24.23 -22.82 26.98
C ARG A 350 23.62 -22.83 25.57
N GLN A 351 22.76 -23.83 25.32
CA GLN A 351 21.99 -23.93 24.10
C GLN A 351 20.59 -23.32 24.25
N PHE A 352 20.13 -22.65 23.23
CA PHE A 352 18.75 -22.11 23.14
C PHE A 352 18.23 -22.31 21.71
N GLU A 353 17.16 -23.04 21.53
CA GLU A 353 16.54 -23.37 20.22
C GLU A 353 17.57 -23.90 19.20
N GLY A 354 18.53 -24.73 19.66
CA GLY A 354 19.60 -25.27 18.83
C GLY A 354 20.79 -24.33 18.59
N LEU A 355 20.76 -23.09 19.13
CA LEU A 355 21.83 -22.10 19.00
C LEU A 355 22.67 -22.01 20.27
N GLU A 356 24.00 -21.91 20.14
CA GLU A 356 24.86 -21.54 21.26
C GLU A 356 24.62 -20.10 21.67
N ILE A 357 24.51 -19.83 22.98
CA ILE A 357 24.41 -18.45 23.52
C ILE A 357 25.82 -17.95 23.79
N LYS A 358 26.26 -16.95 23.03
CA LYS A 358 27.57 -16.31 23.18
C LYS A 358 27.51 -14.95 23.87
N PRO A 359 28.60 -14.48 24.47
CA PRO A 359 28.70 -13.11 24.95
C PRO A 359 28.64 -12.11 23.77
N PRO A 360 28.18 -10.84 24.01
CA PRO A 360 28.14 -9.82 22.95
C PRO A 360 29.49 -9.54 22.29
N GLU A 361 30.59 -9.76 22.99
CA GLU A 361 31.97 -9.60 22.49
C GLU A 361 32.27 -10.50 21.28
N ALA A 362 31.62 -11.66 21.17
CA ALA A 362 31.75 -12.57 20.02
C ALA A 362 31.32 -11.91 18.68
N LEU A 363 30.54 -10.85 18.73
CA LEU A 363 30.12 -10.11 17.54
C LEU A 363 31.27 -9.34 16.85
N ARG A 364 32.40 -9.14 17.52
CA ARG A 364 33.57 -8.48 16.94
C ARG A 364 34.31 -9.36 15.91
N GLU A 365 34.06 -10.65 15.94
CA GLU A 365 34.70 -11.62 15.05
C GLU A 365 33.80 -12.06 13.89
N LEU A 366 32.68 -11.34 13.67
CA LEU A 366 31.74 -11.70 12.61
C LEU A 366 32.32 -11.38 11.22
N PRO A 367 31.99 -12.20 10.20
CA PRO A 367 32.24 -11.88 8.82
C PRO A 367 31.58 -10.54 8.43
N ALA A 368 32.14 -9.83 7.47
CA ALA A 368 31.65 -8.50 7.06
C ALA A 368 30.24 -8.54 6.47
N ASP A 369 29.84 -9.65 5.86
CA ASP A 369 28.54 -9.94 5.26
C ASP A 369 27.49 -10.47 6.26
N CYS A 370 27.88 -10.64 7.53
CA CYS A 370 26.99 -11.11 8.59
C CYS A 370 26.18 -9.96 9.20
N ALA A 371 24.87 -10.12 9.31
CA ALA A 371 24.00 -9.16 10.00
C ALA A 371 23.65 -9.61 11.41
N VAL A 372 23.48 -8.64 12.33
CA VAL A 372 22.99 -8.86 13.69
C VAL A 372 21.51 -8.55 13.75
N PHE A 373 20.66 -9.56 13.98
CA PHE A 373 19.21 -9.38 14.17
C PHE A 373 18.89 -9.31 15.66
N ILE A 374 18.48 -8.14 16.13
CA ILE A 374 18.07 -7.96 17.52
C ILE A 374 16.66 -8.53 17.69
N CYS A 375 16.55 -9.62 18.44
CA CYS A 375 15.32 -10.32 18.81
C CYS A 375 14.90 -9.96 20.25
N ASN A 376 14.73 -8.69 20.54
CA ASN A 376 14.43 -8.19 21.88
C ASN A 376 13.64 -6.88 21.81
N ILE A 377 12.70 -6.68 22.77
CA ILE A 377 11.92 -5.46 22.90
C ILE A 377 12.78 -4.21 23.22
N TYR A 378 13.95 -4.39 23.86
CA TYR A 378 14.91 -3.34 24.15
C TYR A 378 15.83 -3.02 22.96
N TYR A 379 15.25 -3.04 21.74
CA TYR A 379 15.98 -2.83 20.50
C TYR A 379 16.87 -1.58 20.49
N GLY A 380 16.33 -0.44 20.94
CA GLY A 380 17.06 0.85 20.91
C GLY A 380 18.30 0.85 21.80
N GLU A 381 18.20 0.24 22.97
CA GLU A 381 19.27 0.15 23.96
C GLU A 381 20.37 -0.82 23.47
N ILE A 382 19.95 -1.99 22.99
CA ILE A 382 20.88 -2.98 22.44
C ILE A 382 21.58 -2.42 21.20
N LYS A 383 20.87 -1.75 20.30
CA LYS A 383 21.47 -1.12 19.13
C LYS A 383 22.52 -0.08 19.52
N ARG A 384 22.26 0.71 20.56
CA ARG A 384 23.22 1.68 21.09
C ARG A 384 24.44 0.97 21.66
N GLN A 385 24.24 -0.06 22.49
CA GLN A 385 25.32 -0.90 23.04
C GLN A 385 26.22 -1.44 21.93
N LEU A 386 25.65 -2.04 20.87
CA LEU A 386 26.42 -2.60 19.76
C LEU A 386 27.23 -1.54 19.01
N ARG A 387 26.70 -0.33 18.85
CA ARG A 387 27.42 0.80 18.26
C ARG A 387 28.58 1.28 19.14
N GLU A 388 28.36 1.37 20.45
CA GLU A 388 29.39 1.73 21.43
C GLU A 388 30.50 0.68 21.51
N MET A 389 30.16 -0.58 21.30
CA MET A 389 31.15 -1.68 21.16
C MET A 389 31.93 -1.65 19.85
N GLY A 390 31.58 -0.77 18.90
CA GLY A 390 32.23 -0.63 17.60
C GLY A 390 31.93 -1.76 16.64
N ILE A 391 30.77 -2.42 16.75
CA ILE A 391 30.35 -3.47 15.83
C ILE A 391 30.04 -2.85 14.45
N PRO A 392 30.81 -3.19 13.38
CA PRO A 392 30.64 -2.59 12.07
C PRO A 392 29.49 -3.22 11.26
N ASN A 393 29.06 -4.40 11.64
CA ASN A 393 28.07 -5.21 10.93
C ASN A 393 26.70 -4.53 10.88
N PRO A 394 25.88 -4.80 9.85
CA PRO A 394 24.50 -4.36 9.78
C PRO A 394 23.70 -4.82 11.00
N ILE A 395 22.97 -3.90 11.61
CA ILE A 395 22.13 -4.18 12.78
C ILE A 395 20.68 -4.02 12.34
N GLU A 396 19.97 -5.14 12.33
CA GLU A 396 18.55 -5.22 11.97
C GLU A 396 17.71 -5.53 13.21
N TYR A 397 16.42 -5.23 13.14
CA TYR A 397 15.48 -5.55 14.20
C TYR A 397 14.50 -6.62 13.71
N PHE A 398 14.37 -7.71 14.45
CA PHE A 398 13.33 -8.70 14.27
C PHE A 398 12.21 -8.44 15.26
N ASN A 399 10.99 -8.29 14.74
CA ASN A 399 9.77 -8.23 15.54
C ASN A 399 8.82 -9.33 15.06
N ASP A 400 8.23 -10.05 16.00
CA ASP A 400 7.40 -11.23 15.76
C ASP A 400 5.88 -10.93 15.75
N GLU A 401 5.48 -9.65 15.80
CA GLU A 401 4.08 -9.24 15.93
C GLU A 401 3.18 -9.80 14.82
N TYR A 402 3.71 -9.92 13.59
CA TYR A 402 2.99 -10.52 12.44
C TYR A 402 3.46 -11.93 12.09
N MET A 403 4.12 -12.64 13.02
CA MET A 403 4.53 -14.02 12.81
C MET A 403 3.38 -15.00 13.10
N PRO A 404 3.27 -16.12 12.35
CA PRO A 404 2.19 -17.08 12.53
C PRO A 404 2.04 -17.60 13.95
N SER A 405 3.15 -17.93 14.62
CA SER A 405 3.13 -18.49 15.99
C SER A 405 2.57 -17.52 17.02
N TYR A 406 2.92 -16.22 16.91
CA TYR A 406 2.46 -15.19 17.84
C TYR A 406 0.94 -15.03 17.80
N TYR A 407 0.37 -15.03 16.60
CA TYR A 407 -1.07 -14.82 16.44
C TYR A 407 -1.91 -16.07 16.65
N GLN A 408 -1.39 -17.26 16.35
CA GLN A 408 -2.09 -18.50 16.66
C GLN A 408 -2.34 -18.62 18.17
N ASP A 409 -1.32 -18.35 18.99
CA ASP A 409 -1.47 -18.38 20.44
C ASP A 409 -2.48 -17.36 20.94
N ARG A 410 -2.52 -16.16 20.34
CA ARG A 410 -3.51 -15.12 20.67
C ARG A 410 -4.92 -15.48 20.20
N LEU A 411 -5.08 -15.97 18.98
CA LEU A 411 -6.40 -16.36 18.46
C LEU A 411 -7.00 -17.51 19.27
N GLU A 412 -6.20 -18.44 19.75
CA GLU A 412 -6.65 -19.50 20.65
C GLU A 412 -7.04 -18.97 22.01
N TYR A 413 -6.32 -17.96 22.53
CA TYR A 413 -6.66 -17.28 23.78
C TYR A 413 -8.03 -16.60 23.70
N TRP A 414 -8.30 -15.84 22.63
CA TRP A 414 -9.58 -15.16 22.43
C TRP A 414 -10.75 -16.09 22.10
N LYS A 415 -10.49 -17.31 21.62
CA LYS A 415 -11.53 -18.32 21.39
C LYS A 415 -11.96 -19.05 22.67
N ARG A 416 -11.21 -18.89 23.75
CA ARG A 416 -11.50 -19.52 25.06
C ARG A 416 -12.30 -18.63 26.00
N GLU A 417 -12.49 -17.36 25.67
CA GLU A 417 -13.42 -16.42 26.34
C GLU A 417 -14.71 -16.25 25.51
#